data_c276d1426256b26dc25e26623efe955c
#
_entry.id   c276d1426256b26dc25e26623efe955c
#
_cell.length_a   1.000
_cell.length_b   1.000
_cell.length_c   1.000
_cell.angle_alpha   90.00
_cell.angle_beta   90.00
_cell.angle_gamma   90.00
#
_symmetry.space_group_name_H-M   'P 1'
#
loop_
_entity.id
_entity.type
_entity.pdbx_description
1 polymer ?
#
loop_
_entity_poly.entity_id
_entity_poly.type
_entity_poly.pdbx_seq_one_letter_code
_entity_poly.pdbx_strand_id
1 'polypeptide(L)'
;PRTVAMTVFGDLDVTTLKELPQGRAGTSTFVVDESRAPRHAERMWQRVVEEVRQGRKVYVVCPRIGDEERGADTQPETTRGVLLTAQALADKELSTVRVGLMHGRMPSAEKTDAMRRFAAPATDADALDVLVATSVIEVGVDVPAASMMIVLDAESFGLSQLHQLRGRVGRGSAPGLCLLATRNPAARARLEQVAGTTNGFDLARVDLQTRKEGDVLGTAQSGRLTSLRLLRVVRDEQIIEQARADVADL
;
A
#
# COMPACT_ATOMS: atom_id res chain seq x y z
N PRO A 1 7.95 8.49 -6.98
CA PRO A 1 8.33 8.51 -8.40
C PRO A 1 8.81 9.87 -8.87
N ARG A 2 8.03 10.96 -8.67
CA ARG A 2 8.45 12.33 -9.09
C ARG A 2 9.73 12.76 -8.36
N THR A 3 9.81 12.53 -7.07
CA THR A 3 10.96 12.86 -6.23
C THR A 3 12.21 12.09 -6.66
N VAL A 4 12.08 10.82 -7.05
CA VAL A 4 13.21 10.01 -7.55
C VAL A 4 13.71 10.54 -8.89
N ALA A 5 12.81 10.94 -9.80
CA ALA A 5 13.21 11.57 -11.06
C ALA A 5 13.95 12.89 -10.82
N MET A 6 13.47 13.76 -9.92
CA MET A 6 14.13 15.02 -9.54
C MET A 6 15.52 14.78 -8.93
N THR A 7 15.68 13.72 -8.17
CA THR A 7 16.97 13.28 -7.61
C THR A 7 17.97 12.89 -8.68
N VAL A 8 17.53 12.10 -9.65
CA VAL A 8 18.38 11.65 -10.77
C VAL A 8 18.83 12.83 -11.64
N PHE A 9 17.96 13.82 -11.83
CA PHE A 9 18.32 15.04 -12.58
C PHE A 9 19.16 16.05 -11.79
N GLY A 10 19.46 15.77 -10.52
CA GLY A 10 20.35 16.62 -9.74
C GLY A 10 19.73 17.89 -9.14
N ASP A 11 18.40 18.03 -9.23
CA ASP A 11 17.69 19.19 -8.65
C ASP A 11 17.60 19.15 -7.12
N LEU A 12 17.93 18.00 -6.50
CA LEU A 12 17.86 17.81 -5.06
C LEU A 12 19.07 17.05 -4.54
N ASP A 13 19.61 17.49 -3.41
CA ASP A 13 20.54 16.72 -2.61
C ASP A 13 19.80 15.62 -1.85
N VAL A 14 20.35 14.39 -1.89
CA VAL A 14 19.68 13.22 -1.29
C VAL A 14 20.48 12.68 -0.12
N THR A 15 19.89 12.77 1.05
CA THR A 15 20.36 12.02 2.23
C THR A 15 19.50 10.77 2.40
N THR A 16 20.12 9.60 2.30
CA THR A 16 19.42 8.31 2.40
C THR A 16 19.59 7.73 3.79
N LEU A 17 18.48 7.56 4.50
CA LEU A 17 18.43 6.79 5.75
C LEU A 17 18.23 5.32 5.42
N LYS A 18 19.28 4.50 5.61
CA LYS A 18 19.26 3.05 5.33
C LYS A 18 18.96 2.21 6.56
N GLU A 19 19.04 2.79 7.75
CA GLU A 19 18.86 2.07 9.01
C GLU A 19 17.38 1.96 9.38
N LEU A 20 16.98 0.77 9.79
CA LEU A 20 15.67 0.54 10.40
C LEU A 20 15.76 0.82 11.90
N PRO A 21 14.73 1.43 12.52
CA PRO A 21 14.68 1.59 13.97
C PRO A 21 14.86 0.23 14.68
N GLN A 22 15.68 0.21 15.71
CA GLN A 22 15.90 -1.00 16.52
C GLN A 22 14.58 -1.43 17.18
N GLY A 23 14.38 -2.75 17.32
CA GLY A 23 13.20 -3.32 18.00
C GLY A 23 12.00 -3.62 17.10
N ARG A 24 12.07 -3.39 15.77
CA ARG A 24 11.03 -3.84 14.85
C ARG A 24 11.11 -5.33 14.58
N ALA A 25 9.99 -6.04 14.83
CA ALA A 25 9.89 -7.49 14.56
C ALA A 25 9.85 -7.86 13.06
N GLY A 26 9.86 -6.86 12.18
CA GLY A 26 9.75 -7.07 10.73
C GLY A 26 8.33 -7.37 10.26
N THR A 27 8.12 -7.33 8.95
CA THR A 27 6.82 -7.64 8.33
C THR A 27 7.00 -8.68 7.23
N SER A 28 6.38 -9.84 7.42
CA SER A 28 6.28 -10.87 6.38
C SER A 28 5.17 -10.52 5.40
N THR A 29 5.42 -10.70 4.11
CA THR A 29 4.43 -10.39 3.07
C THR A 29 4.16 -11.62 2.22
N PHE A 30 2.88 -11.92 1.94
CA PHE A 30 2.47 -13.05 1.13
C PHE A 30 1.40 -12.63 0.14
N VAL A 31 1.35 -13.31 -1.01
CA VAL A 31 0.32 -13.12 -2.03
C VAL A 31 -0.76 -14.18 -1.83
N VAL A 32 -2.02 -13.74 -1.77
CA VAL A 32 -3.21 -14.59 -1.69
C VAL A 32 -3.95 -14.52 -3.01
N ASP A 33 -3.79 -15.57 -3.83
CA ASP A 33 -4.52 -15.72 -5.10
C ASP A 33 -5.87 -16.42 -4.82
N GLU A 34 -6.93 -15.62 -4.69
CA GLU A 34 -8.27 -16.09 -4.36
C GLU A 34 -8.90 -16.91 -5.49
N SER A 35 -8.46 -16.69 -6.74
CA SER A 35 -8.99 -17.41 -7.91
C SER A 35 -8.53 -18.85 -7.97
N ARG A 36 -7.29 -19.13 -7.53
CA ARG A 36 -6.67 -20.46 -7.54
C ARG A 36 -6.88 -21.23 -6.25
N ALA A 37 -7.00 -20.55 -5.14
CA ALA A 37 -7.04 -21.16 -3.83
C ALA A 37 -8.09 -20.50 -2.91
N PRO A 38 -9.40 -20.77 -3.11
CA PRO A 38 -10.47 -20.22 -2.27
C PRO A 38 -10.26 -20.48 -0.77
N ARG A 39 -9.68 -21.64 -0.41
CA ARG A 39 -9.33 -21.97 0.99
C ARG A 39 -8.32 -20.99 1.59
N HIS A 40 -7.44 -20.39 0.78
CA HIS A 40 -6.52 -19.38 1.28
C HIS A 40 -7.26 -18.08 1.65
N ALA A 41 -8.32 -17.72 0.91
CA ALA A 41 -9.16 -16.58 1.26
C ALA A 41 -9.90 -16.83 2.58
N GLU A 42 -10.47 -18.02 2.79
CA GLU A 42 -11.10 -18.40 4.06
C GLU A 42 -10.07 -18.35 5.21
N ARG A 43 -8.89 -18.91 5.00
CA ARG A 43 -7.80 -18.90 5.99
C ARG A 43 -7.31 -17.49 6.32
N MET A 44 -7.30 -16.59 5.34
CA MET A 44 -6.98 -15.17 5.53
C MET A 44 -7.93 -14.51 6.54
N TRP A 45 -9.23 -14.71 6.39
CA TRP A 45 -10.23 -14.15 7.32
C TRP A 45 -10.20 -14.82 8.70
N GLN A 46 -9.98 -16.12 8.77
CA GLN A 46 -9.75 -16.81 10.05
C GLN A 46 -8.55 -16.22 10.78
N ARG A 47 -7.48 -15.89 10.04
CA ARG A 47 -6.29 -15.27 10.63
C ARG A 47 -6.57 -13.88 11.21
N VAL A 48 -7.47 -13.09 10.61
CA VAL A 48 -7.92 -11.82 11.19
C VAL A 48 -8.52 -12.05 12.58
N VAL A 49 -9.44 -13.01 12.71
CA VAL A 49 -10.08 -13.32 13.99
C VAL A 49 -9.05 -13.79 15.04
N GLU A 50 -8.05 -14.57 14.63
CA GLU A 50 -6.97 -15.01 15.50
C GLU A 50 -6.13 -13.82 16.02
N GLU A 51 -5.76 -12.87 15.16
CA GLU A 51 -5.04 -11.66 15.55
C GLU A 51 -5.85 -10.82 16.55
N VAL A 52 -7.14 -10.61 16.26
CA VAL A 52 -8.04 -9.86 17.15
C VAL A 52 -8.19 -10.52 18.51
N ARG A 53 -8.32 -11.84 18.57
CA ARG A 53 -8.37 -12.59 19.84
C ARG A 53 -7.11 -12.43 20.70
N GLN A 54 -5.98 -12.11 20.08
CA GLN A 54 -4.73 -11.80 20.77
C GLN A 54 -4.61 -10.31 21.16
N GLY A 55 -5.69 -9.53 21.04
CA GLY A 55 -5.72 -8.10 21.32
C GLY A 55 -5.04 -7.23 20.27
N ARG A 56 -4.75 -7.78 19.09
CA ARG A 56 -4.09 -7.06 17.99
C ARG A 56 -5.12 -6.41 17.06
N LYS A 57 -4.66 -5.48 16.25
CA LYS A 57 -5.47 -4.72 15.30
C LYS A 57 -5.13 -5.10 13.85
N VAL A 58 -6.12 -5.04 12.98
CA VAL A 58 -5.98 -5.43 11.58
C VAL A 58 -6.47 -4.33 10.65
N TYR A 59 -5.67 -3.99 9.64
CA TYR A 59 -6.10 -3.15 8.52
C TYR A 59 -6.59 -4.02 7.36
N VAL A 60 -7.70 -3.60 6.75
CA VAL A 60 -8.17 -4.12 5.45
C VAL A 60 -8.25 -2.96 4.49
N VAL A 61 -7.44 -2.98 3.42
CA VAL A 61 -7.31 -1.87 2.48
C VAL A 61 -7.99 -2.21 1.18
N CYS A 62 -8.88 -1.31 0.73
CA CYS A 62 -9.59 -1.41 -0.54
C CYS A 62 -9.12 -0.30 -1.49
N PRO A 63 -9.05 -0.53 -2.81
CA PRO A 63 -8.56 0.47 -3.76
C PRO A 63 -9.54 1.63 -4.01
N ARG A 64 -10.85 1.42 -3.75
CA ARG A 64 -11.91 2.40 -4.05
C ARG A 64 -12.88 2.58 -2.90
N ILE A 65 -13.63 3.69 -2.96
CA ILE A 65 -14.69 3.98 -1.96
C ILE A 65 -15.93 3.09 -2.19
N GLY A 66 -16.28 2.74 -3.43
CA GLY A 66 -17.55 2.11 -3.81
C GLY A 66 -18.65 3.16 -4.06
N ASP A 67 -19.73 2.80 -4.74
CA ASP A 67 -20.88 3.66 -5.09
C ASP A 67 -20.63 4.78 -6.11
N GLU A 68 -19.51 4.82 -6.82
CA GLU A 68 -19.41 5.73 -7.95
C GLU A 68 -20.16 5.17 -9.15
N GLU A 69 -21.16 5.94 -9.61
CA GLU A 69 -21.79 5.73 -10.92
C GLU A 69 -20.68 5.66 -11.98
N ARG A 70 -20.62 4.54 -12.64
CA ARG A 70 -19.60 4.26 -13.63
C ARG A 70 -19.87 5.11 -14.88
N GLY A 71 -18.89 5.90 -15.28
CA GLY A 71 -18.82 6.32 -16.67
C GLY A 71 -18.77 5.08 -17.57
N ALA A 72 -19.48 5.10 -18.69
CA ALA A 72 -19.83 3.95 -19.52
C ALA A 72 -18.67 3.14 -20.12
N ASP A 73 -17.39 3.45 -19.82
CA ASP A 73 -16.20 2.92 -20.52
C ASP A 73 -15.23 2.10 -19.63
N THR A 74 -15.54 1.84 -18.37
CA THR A 74 -14.66 1.03 -17.53
C THR A 74 -15.27 -0.33 -17.25
N GLN A 75 -14.50 -1.39 -17.50
CA GLN A 75 -14.91 -2.79 -17.29
C GLN A 75 -15.58 -2.98 -15.92
N PRO A 76 -16.75 -3.63 -15.89
CA PRO A 76 -17.51 -3.82 -14.68
C PRO A 76 -16.88 -4.89 -13.79
N GLU A 77 -17.02 -4.74 -12.48
CA GLU A 77 -17.21 -5.84 -11.52
C GLU A 77 -16.03 -6.42 -10.75
N THR A 78 -14.77 -6.01 -10.94
CA THR A 78 -13.68 -6.71 -10.28
C THR A 78 -13.15 -6.05 -9.00
N THR A 79 -13.34 -4.73 -8.83
CA THR A 79 -12.71 -3.99 -7.74
C THR A 79 -13.65 -3.80 -6.55
N ARG A 80 -13.20 -4.21 -5.37
CA ARG A 80 -13.96 -4.10 -4.12
C ARG A 80 -13.98 -2.68 -3.60
N GLY A 81 -15.17 -2.11 -3.42
CA GLY A 81 -15.37 -0.84 -2.75
C GLY A 81 -15.31 -0.98 -1.24
N VAL A 82 -14.75 0.02 -0.54
CA VAL A 82 -14.56 -0.02 0.91
C VAL A 82 -15.89 -0.09 1.68
N LEU A 83 -16.93 0.59 1.20
CA LEU A 83 -18.25 0.60 1.85
C LEU A 83 -18.91 -0.79 1.84
N LEU A 84 -19.00 -1.38 0.64
CA LEU A 84 -19.60 -2.71 0.47
C LEU A 84 -18.78 -3.80 1.15
N THR A 85 -17.43 -3.66 1.11
CA THR A 85 -16.54 -4.62 1.78
C THR A 85 -16.69 -4.55 3.29
N ALA A 86 -16.72 -3.36 3.88
CA ALA A 86 -16.87 -3.22 5.33
C ALA A 86 -18.19 -3.85 5.82
N GLN A 87 -19.28 -3.60 5.10
CA GLN A 87 -20.59 -4.18 5.42
C GLN A 87 -20.57 -5.71 5.28
N ALA A 88 -20.10 -6.22 4.15
CA ALA A 88 -20.07 -7.67 3.89
C ALA A 88 -19.21 -8.43 4.91
N LEU A 89 -18.06 -7.86 5.30
CA LEU A 89 -17.19 -8.47 6.30
C LEU A 89 -17.82 -8.45 7.70
N ALA A 90 -18.45 -7.35 8.08
CA ALA A 90 -19.14 -7.24 9.36
C ALA A 90 -20.31 -8.23 9.48
N ASP A 91 -21.01 -8.48 8.38
CA ASP A 91 -22.17 -9.37 8.35
C ASP A 91 -21.78 -10.88 8.28
N LYS A 92 -20.56 -11.20 7.84
CA LYS A 92 -20.15 -12.59 7.57
C LYS A 92 -18.87 -12.97 8.32
N GLU A 93 -17.72 -12.82 7.64
CA GLU A 93 -16.44 -13.35 8.10
C GLU A 93 -15.95 -12.73 9.40
N LEU A 94 -16.33 -11.49 9.67
CA LEU A 94 -15.90 -10.70 10.83
C LEU A 94 -17.06 -10.33 11.77
N SER A 95 -18.15 -11.07 11.74
CA SER A 95 -19.35 -10.80 12.58
C SER A 95 -19.08 -10.86 14.10
N THR A 96 -17.96 -11.44 14.52
CA THR A 96 -17.56 -11.56 15.94
C THR A 96 -16.56 -10.50 16.39
N VAL A 97 -16.17 -9.56 15.52
CA VAL A 97 -15.19 -8.51 15.80
C VAL A 97 -15.75 -7.13 15.44
N ARG A 98 -15.19 -6.08 16.02
CA ARG A 98 -15.66 -4.70 15.83
C ARG A 98 -14.99 -4.11 14.59
N VAL A 99 -15.76 -4.00 13.50
CA VAL A 99 -15.30 -3.48 12.21
C VAL A 99 -15.60 -1.99 12.11
N GLY A 100 -14.59 -1.20 11.79
CA GLY A 100 -14.72 0.22 11.48
C GLY A 100 -14.42 0.51 10.02
N LEU A 101 -14.82 1.70 9.58
CA LEU A 101 -14.67 2.18 8.21
C LEU A 101 -13.92 3.51 8.18
N MET A 102 -13.01 3.69 7.19
CA MET A 102 -12.36 4.97 6.95
C MET A 102 -12.06 5.17 5.46
N HIS A 103 -12.51 6.29 4.89
CA HIS A 103 -12.22 6.61 3.49
C HIS A 103 -12.03 8.12 3.25
N GLY A 104 -11.50 8.48 2.08
CA GLY A 104 -11.10 9.84 1.76
C GLY A 104 -12.22 10.90 1.85
N ARG A 105 -13.46 10.52 1.55
CA ARG A 105 -14.64 11.42 1.55
C ARG A 105 -15.22 11.70 2.94
N MET A 106 -14.82 10.96 3.98
CA MET A 106 -15.30 11.21 5.34
C MET A 106 -14.80 12.57 5.85
N PRO A 107 -15.61 13.29 6.65
CA PRO A 107 -15.17 14.47 7.39
C PRO A 107 -13.95 14.19 8.26
N SER A 108 -13.09 15.19 8.45
CA SER A 108 -11.87 15.01 9.25
C SER A 108 -12.14 14.55 10.68
N ALA A 109 -13.23 15.03 11.29
CA ALA A 109 -13.61 14.63 12.65
C ALA A 109 -13.94 13.12 12.72
N GLU A 110 -14.66 12.59 11.75
CA GLU A 110 -15.00 11.16 11.69
C GLU A 110 -13.77 10.29 11.45
N LYS A 111 -12.84 10.73 10.57
CA LYS A 111 -11.56 10.04 10.36
C LYS A 111 -10.73 9.99 11.64
N THR A 112 -10.69 11.11 12.36
CA THR A 112 -9.97 11.22 13.64
C THR A 112 -10.60 10.29 14.69
N ASP A 113 -11.93 10.24 14.77
CA ASP A 113 -12.63 9.35 15.69
C ASP A 113 -12.40 7.87 15.34
N ALA A 114 -12.54 7.49 14.07
CA ALA A 114 -12.26 6.12 13.62
C ALA A 114 -10.83 5.68 13.97
N MET A 115 -9.84 6.55 13.75
CA MET A 115 -8.45 6.25 14.11
C MET A 115 -8.24 6.20 15.62
N ARG A 116 -8.85 7.08 16.41
CA ARG A 116 -8.81 7.07 17.86
C ARG A 116 -9.34 5.74 18.41
N ARG A 117 -10.52 5.32 17.94
CA ARG A 117 -11.15 4.05 18.31
C ARG A 117 -10.33 2.84 17.87
N PHE A 118 -9.71 2.91 16.70
CA PHE A 118 -8.85 1.84 16.21
C PHE A 118 -7.54 1.74 17.01
N ALA A 119 -6.96 2.87 17.44
CA ALA A 119 -5.75 2.89 18.27
C ALA A 119 -6.02 2.54 19.74
N ALA A 120 -7.28 2.60 20.18
CA ALA A 120 -7.65 2.28 21.56
C ALA A 120 -7.35 0.80 21.91
N PRO A 121 -7.01 0.51 23.19
CA PRO A 121 -6.80 -0.86 23.65
C PRO A 121 -8.01 -1.76 23.35
N ALA A 122 -7.77 -3.04 23.07
CA ALA A 122 -8.85 -3.99 22.75
C ALA A 122 -9.88 -4.16 23.89
N THR A 123 -9.49 -3.81 25.12
CA THR A 123 -10.35 -3.82 26.32
C THR A 123 -11.34 -2.65 26.39
N ASP A 124 -11.13 -1.61 25.59
CA ASP A 124 -12.04 -0.47 25.51
C ASP A 124 -13.32 -0.89 24.76
N ALA A 125 -14.50 -0.54 25.33
CA ALA A 125 -15.80 -0.90 24.75
C ALA A 125 -16.01 -0.30 23.36
N ASP A 126 -15.50 0.92 23.12
CA ASP A 126 -15.62 1.63 21.85
C ASP A 126 -14.49 1.31 20.85
N ALA A 127 -13.53 0.48 21.24
CA ALA A 127 -12.42 0.15 20.37
C ALA A 127 -12.87 -0.56 19.09
N LEU A 128 -12.19 -0.28 17.99
CA LEU A 128 -12.31 -1.06 16.75
C LEU A 128 -11.18 -2.11 16.71
N ASP A 129 -11.49 -3.28 16.19
CA ASP A 129 -10.53 -4.38 16.04
C ASP A 129 -9.98 -4.44 14.62
N VAL A 130 -10.86 -4.18 13.65
CA VAL A 130 -10.54 -4.17 12.22
C VAL A 130 -10.92 -2.81 11.65
N LEU A 131 -10.03 -2.20 10.88
CA LEU A 131 -10.30 -0.96 10.15
C LEU A 131 -10.27 -1.23 8.65
N VAL A 132 -11.45 -1.19 8.02
CA VAL A 132 -11.58 -1.27 6.56
C VAL A 132 -11.42 0.13 5.99
N ALA A 133 -10.44 0.33 5.12
CA ALA A 133 -10.09 1.67 4.66
C ALA A 133 -9.64 1.70 3.20
N THR A 134 -9.63 2.90 2.60
CA THR A 134 -8.90 3.17 1.36
C THR A 134 -7.44 3.54 1.67
N SER A 135 -6.67 3.93 0.66
CA SER A 135 -5.27 4.36 0.78
C SER A 135 -5.04 5.54 1.75
N VAL A 136 -6.09 6.18 2.28
CA VAL A 136 -5.94 7.28 3.26
C VAL A 136 -5.12 6.90 4.50
N ILE A 137 -4.98 5.61 4.80
CA ILE A 137 -4.13 5.12 5.90
C ILE A 137 -2.62 5.21 5.61
N GLU A 138 -2.22 5.56 4.39
CA GLU A 138 -0.81 5.83 4.06
C GLU A 138 -0.25 6.99 4.89
N VAL A 139 -1.12 7.94 5.28
CA VAL A 139 -0.79 9.09 6.11
C VAL A 139 -1.57 8.99 7.42
N GLY A 140 -0.92 9.04 8.58
CA GLY A 140 -1.69 9.07 9.83
C GLY A 140 -0.96 8.53 11.06
N VAL A 141 -1.75 8.22 12.06
CA VAL A 141 -1.34 7.82 13.40
C VAL A 141 -0.66 6.45 13.38
N ASP A 142 0.41 6.33 14.17
CA ASP A 142 1.03 5.05 14.44
C ASP A 142 0.17 4.22 15.39
N VAL A 143 -0.10 2.96 15.02
CA VAL A 143 -0.86 2.02 15.84
C VAL A 143 0.00 0.79 16.11
N PRO A 144 0.77 0.77 17.22
CA PRO A 144 1.70 -0.33 17.52
C PRO A 144 1.03 -1.70 17.65
N ALA A 145 -0.24 -1.74 18.04
CA ALA A 145 -1.04 -2.96 18.13
C ALA A 145 -1.44 -3.52 16.75
N ALA A 146 -1.25 -2.78 15.65
CA ALA A 146 -1.56 -3.25 14.31
C ALA A 146 -0.49 -4.24 13.83
N SER A 147 -0.84 -5.52 13.84
CA SER A 147 0.04 -6.63 13.46
C SER A 147 -0.25 -7.14 12.04
N MET A 148 -1.45 -6.94 11.52
CA MET A 148 -1.84 -7.52 10.24
C MET A 148 -2.45 -6.47 9.31
N MET A 149 -2.13 -6.60 8.01
CA MET A 149 -2.72 -5.86 6.92
C MET A 149 -3.14 -6.79 5.80
N ILE A 150 -4.34 -6.58 5.28
CA ILE A 150 -4.83 -7.21 4.07
C ILE A 150 -5.03 -6.10 3.04
N VAL A 151 -4.47 -6.25 1.86
CA VAL A 151 -4.71 -5.35 0.73
C VAL A 151 -5.52 -6.10 -0.31
N LEU A 152 -6.77 -5.73 -0.49
CA LEU A 152 -7.69 -6.33 -1.45
C LEU A 152 -7.47 -5.74 -2.85
N ASP A 153 -7.61 -6.55 -3.90
CA ASP A 153 -7.34 -6.20 -5.29
C ASP A 153 -5.98 -5.45 -5.39
N ALA A 154 -4.94 -6.07 -4.80
CA ALA A 154 -3.63 -5.46 -4.56
C ALA A 154 -2.95 -4.99 -5.86
N GLU A 155 -3.30 -5.56 -7.00
CA GLU A 155 -2.84 -5.14 -8.32
C GLU A 155 -3.27 -3.71 -8.71
N SER A 156 -4.31 -3.18 -8.07
CA SER A 156 -4.79 -1.82 -8.30
C SER A 156 -3.90 -0.74 -7.65
N PHE A 157 -2.96 -1.16 -6.81
CA PHE A 157 -2.02 -0.25 -6.13
C PHE A 157 -0.67 -0.18 -6.84
N GLY A 158 -0.02 0.97 -6.77
CA GLY A 158 1.38 1.12 -7.16
C GLY A 158 2.32 0.37 -6.21
N LEU A 159 3.50 -0.05 -6.71
CA LEU A 159 4.48 -0.78 -5.88
C LEU A 159 4.91 0.03 -4.66
N SER A 160 5.14 1.34 -4.86
CA SER A 160 5.48 2.26 -3.77
C SER A 160 4.38 2.38 -2.72
N GLN A 161 3.10 2.37 -3.14
CA GLN A 161 1.96 2.40 -2.22
C GLN A 161 1.88 1.11 -1.40
N LEU A 162 2.02 -0.06 -2.04
CA LEU A 162 2.05 -1.34 -1.34
C LEU A 162 3.18 -1.38 -0.29
N HIS A 163 4.33 -0.81 -0.62
CA HIS A 163 5.44 -0.69 0.33
C HIS A 163 5.10 0.21 1.52
N GLN A 164 4.48 1.35 1.29
CA GLN A 164 4.07 2.28 2.35
C GLN A 164 2.99 1.65 3.25
N LEU A 165 2.01 0.97 2.66
CA LEU A 165 0.97 0.24 3.39
C LEU A 165 1.59 -0.85 4.26
N ARG A 166 2.46 -1.70 3.71
CA ARG A 166 3.19 -2.72 4.47
C ARG A 166 3.92 -2.14 5.69
N GLY A 167 4.49 -0.94 5.54
CA GLY A 167 5.17 -0.24 6.63
C GLY A 167 4.27 0.23 7.78
N ARG A 168 2.94 0.07 7.68
CA ARG A 168 1.98 0.45 8.73
C ARG A 168 1.76 -0.63 9.78
N VAL A 169 2.20 -1.85 9.54
CA VAL A 169 2.08 -2.96 10.50
C VAL A 169 3.45 -3.45 10.96
N GLY A 170 3.48 -4.21 12.06
CA GLY A 170 4.72 -4.70 12.66
C GLY A 170 5.57 -3.60 13.30
N ARG A 171 4.94 -2.55 13.81
CA ARG A 171 5.61 -1.43 14.50
C ARG A 171 5.72 -1.65 16.00
N GLY A 172 4.97 -2.59 16.54
CA GLY A 172 5.06 -3.02 17.93
C GLY A 172 5.98 -4.23 18.12
N SER A 173 5.82 -4.93 19.24
CA SER A 173 6.57 -6.14 19.58
C SER A 173 6.15 -7.37 18.78
N ALA A 174 4.94 -7.37 18.22
CA ALA A 174 4.45 -8.47 17.40
C ALA A 174 4.96 -8.36 15.95
N PRO A 175 5.34 -9.50 15.30
CA PRO A 175 5.73 -9.51 13.91
C PRO A 175 4.55 -9.09 13.03
N GLY A 176 4.86 -8.28 12.01
CA GLY A 176 3.88 -7.82 11.04
C GLY A 176 3.56 -8.89 10.00
N LEU A 177 2.30 -8.95 9.57
CA LEU A 177 1.83 -9.80 8.48
C LEU A 177 1.10 -8.93 7.45
N CYS A 178 1.56 -8.94 6.20
CA CYS A 178 0.90 -8.25 5.10
C CYS A 178 0.45 -9.28 4.06
N LEU A 179 -0.85 -9.32 3.76
CA LEU A 179 -1.43 -10.19 2.75
C LEU A 179 -1.90 -9.37 1.55
N LEU A 180 -1.33 -9.63 0.39
CA LEU A 180 -1.69 -9.02 -0.89
C LEU A 180 -2.68 -9.94 -1.60
N ALA A 181 -3.96 -9.64 -1.49
CA ALA A 181 -5.02 -10.45 -2.07
C ALA A 181 -5.33 -9.99 -3.50
N THR A 182 -5.44 -10.95 -4.41
CA THR A 182 -5.79 -10.72 -5.81
C THR A 182 -6.73 -11.81 -6.33
N ARG A 183 -7.62 -11.44 -7.24
CA ARG A 183 -8.44 -12.35 -8.04
C ARG A 183 -7.95 -12.43 -9.49
N ASN A 184 -6.91 -11.67 -9.82
CA ASN A 184 -6.30 -11.64 -11.14
C ASN A 184 -5.01 -12.48 -11.15
N PRO A 185 -5.00 -13.68 -11.75
CA PRO A 185 -3.83 -14.54 -11.80
C PRO A 185 -2.61 -13.89 -12.50
N ALA A 186 -2.86 -12.98 -13.46
CA ALA A 186 -1.78 -12.29 -14.18
C ALA A 186 -1.01 -11.31 -13.29
N ALA A 187 -1.63 -10.81 -12.21
CA ALA A 187 -0.99 -9.87 -11.29
C ALA A 187 -0.02 -10.56 -10.32
N ARG A 188 -0.12 -11.86 -10.15
CA ARG A 188 0.59 -12.63 -9.13
C ARG A 188 2.11 -12.39 -9.17
N ALA A 189 2.73 -12.53 -10.33
CA ALA A 189 4.19 -12.38 -10.45
C ALA A 189 4.68 -11.00 -9.99
N ARG A 190 3.95 -9.93 -10.33
CA ARG A 190 4.23 -8.56 -9.88
C ARG A 190 4.08 -8.42 -8.37
N LEU A 191 3.04 -9.01 -7.78
CA LEU A 191 2.81 -8.95 -6.33
C LEU A 191 3.84 -9.78 -5.56
N GLU A 192 4.31 -10.89 -6.10
CA GLU A 192 5.39 -11.71 -5.53
C GLU A 192 6.72 -10.94 -5.49
N GLN A 193 6.99 -10.07 -6.47
CA GLN A 193 8.16 -9.17 -6.41
C GLN A 193 8.07 -8.21 -5.21
N VAL A 194 6.88 -7.66 -4.93
CA VAL A 194 6.66 -6.83 -3.73
C VAL A 194 6.86 -7.63 -2.46
N ALA A 195 6.33 -8.85 -2.42
CA ALA A 195 6.42 -9.72 -1.26
C ALA A 195 7.89 -10.13 -0.95
N GLY A 196 8.68 -10.40 -2.00
CA GLY A 196 10.08 -10.81 -1.87
C GLY A 196 11.06 -9.66 -1.57
N THR A 197 10.66 -8.40 -1.73
CA THR A 197 11.54 -7.25 -1.58
C THR A 197 11.23 -6.47 -0.30
N THR A 198 12.22 -6.33 0.59
CA THR A 198 12.11 -5.51 1.81
C THR A 198 12.60 -4.08 1.60
N ASN A 199 13.41 -3.84 0.58
CA ASN A 199 14.01 -2.55 0.27
C ASN A 199 13.06 -1.69 -0.57
N GLY A 200 12.63 -0.55 -0.02
CA GLY A 200 11.74 0.40 -0.71
C GLY A 200 12.36 1.08 -1.93
N PHE A 201 13.69 1.21 -1.97
CA PHE A 201 14.40 1.80 -3.11
C PHE A 201 14.37 0.88 -4.32
N ASP A 202 14.54 -0.44 -4.11
CA ASP A 202 14.47 -1.42 -5.20
C ASP A 202 13.06 -1.48 -5.78
N LEU A 203 12.01 -1.41 -4.94
CA LEU A 203 10.63 -1.32 -5.39
C LEU A 203 10.35 -0.02 -6.16
N ALA A 204 10.89 1.11 -5.72
CA ALA A 204 10.76 2.38 -6.43
C ALA A 204 11.45 2.33 -7.81
N ARG A 205 12.60 1.67 -7.91
CA ARG A 205 13.31 1.45 -9.18
C ARG A 205 12.50 0.57 -10.14
N VAL A 206 11.93 -0.52 -9.64
CA VAL A 206 11.05 -1.40 -10.44
C VAL A 206 9.79 -0.66 -10.90
N ASP A 207 9.18 0.15 -10.02
CA ASP A 207 7.99 0.96 -10.37
C ASP A 207 8.31 1.98 -11.47
N LEU A 208 9.49 2.61 -11.42
CA LEU A 208 9.98 3.51 -12.47
C LEU A 208 10.21 2.80 -13.81
N GLN A 209 10.81 1.60 -13.78
CA GLN A 209 11.05 0.80 -14.99
C GLN A 209 9.74 0.34 -15.65
N THR A 210 8.71 0.09 -14.85
CA THR A 210 7.40 -0.40 -15.33
C THR A 210 6.52 0.75 -15.84
N ARG A 211 6.68 1.95 -15.29
CA ARG A 211 6.01 3.17 -15.77
C ARG A 211 6.77 3.73 -16.95
N LYS A 212 6.07 4.02 -18.05
CA LYS A 212 6.67 4.76 -19.16
C LYS A 212 7.18 6.11 -18.66
N GLU A 213 8.37 6.52 -19.08
CA GLU A 213 9.05 7.76 -18.64
C GLU A 213 8.16 9.01 -18.69
N GLY A 214 7.20 9.07 -19.60
CA GLY A 214 6.23 10.16 -19.74
C GLY A 214 5.33 10.38 -18.52
N ASP A 215 4.95 9.32 -17.81
CA ASP A 215 4.13 9.42 -16.60
C ASP A 215 4.90 9.95 -15.38
N VAL A 216 6.21 9.74 -15.34
CA VAL A 216 7.08 10.16 -14.23
C VAL A 216 7.32 11.67 -14.25
N LEU A 217 7.47 12.24 -15.43
CA LEU A 217 7.78 13.66 -15.63
C LEU A 217 6.52 14.55 -15.69
N GLY A 218 5.32 13.97 -15.51
CA GLY A 218 4.07 14.72 -15.57
C GLY A 218 3.73 15.23 -16.99
N THR A 219 4.39 14.71 -18.03
CA THR A 219 4.17 15.08 -19.43
C THR A 219 2.90 14.47 -20.01
N ALA A 220 2.28 13.50 -19.31
CA ALA A 220 1.01 12.90 -19.71
C ALA A 220 -0.15 13.91 -19.77
N GLN A 221 -0.07 15.03 -19.03
CA GLN A 221 -1.06 16.12 -19.12
C GLN A 221 -0.91 16.99 -20.37
N SER A 222 0.21 16.90 -21.09
CA SER A 222 0.49 17.77 -22.25
C SER A 222 0.72 17.03 -23.57
N GLY A 223 0.64 15.68 -23.60
CA GLY A 223 0.77 14.90 -24.84
C GLY A 223 2.15 15.00 -25.52
N ARG A 224 3.17 15.55 -24.84
CA ARG A 224 4.51 15.68 -25.40
C ARG A 224 5.41 14.53 -24.92
N LEU A 225 6.01 13.83 -25.86
CA LEU A 225 7.16 12.94 -25.64
C LEU A 225 8.30 13.75 -25.00
N THR A 226 9.11 13.12 -24.15
CA THR A 226 10.26 13.78 -23.50
C THR A 226 11.12 14.51 -24.54
N SER A 227 11.56 15.72 -24.21
CA SER A 227 12.45 16.50 -25.09
C SER A 227 13.87 15.88 -25.21
N LEU A 228 14.18 14.89 -24.38
CA LEU A 228 15.46 14.19 -24.37
C LEU A 228 15.44 13.07 -25.41
N ARG A 229 16.15 13.26 -26.50
CA ARG A 229 16.19 12.30 -27.62
C ARG A 229 17.03 11.05 -27.35
N LEU A 230 18.04 11.15 -26.54
CA LEU A 230 19.08 10.11 -26.35
C LEU A 230 19.18 9.60 -24.91
N LEU A 231 18.76 10.38 -23.90
CA LEU A 231 18.91 10.06 -22.49
C LEU A 231 17.62 9.47 -21.92
N ARG A 232 17.72 8.30 -21.31
CA ARG A 232 16.64 7.66 -20.57
C ARG A 232 16.97 7.62 -19.09
N VAL A 233 16.25 8.40 -18.28
CA VAL A 233 16.54 8.64 -16.85
C VAL A 233 16.82 7.38 -16.05
N VAL A 234 16.05 6.32 -16.29
CA VAL A 234 16.20 5.05 -15.54
C VAL A 234 17.33 4.18 -16.06
N ARG A 235 17.62 4.26 -17.35
CA ARG A 235 18.63 3.42 -18.00
C ARG A 235 20.03 4.01 -17.90
N ASP A 236 20.11 5.34 -17.94
CA ASP A 236 21.34 6.09 -18.06
C ASP A 236 21.69 6.82 -16.74
N GLU A 237 21.16 6.33 -15.61
CA GLU A 237 21.38 6.86 -14.24
C GLU A 237 22.88 7.07 -13.93
N GLN A 238 23.72 6.09 -14.26
CA GLN A 238 25.16 6.17 -14.04
C GLN A 238 25.84 7.27 -14.86
N ILE A 239 25.37 7.50 -16.10
CA ILE A 239 25.91 8.56 -16.97
C ILE A 239 25.55 9.93 -16.41
N ILE A 240 24.34 10.08 -15.87
CA ILE A 240 23.87 11.33 -15.25
C ILE A 240 24.66 11.61 -13.97
N GLU A 241 24.88 10.60 -13.12
CA GLU A 241 25.68 10.73 -11.90
C GLU A 241 27.15 11.10 -12.23
N GLN A 242 27.74 10.50 -13.24
CA GLN A 242 29.09 10.80 -13.66
C GLN A 242 29.22 12.22 -14.23
N ALA A 243 28.32 12.63 -15.09
CA ALA A 243 28.28 13.99 -15.61
C ALA A 243 28.09 15.04 -14.51
N ARG A 244 27.34 14.73 -13.45
CA ARG A 244 27.18 15.60 -12.29
C ARG A 244 28.46 15.71 -11.46
N ALA A 245 29.16 14.61 -11.24
CA ALA A 245 30.45 14.61 -10.55
C ALA A 245 31.48 15.45 -11.31
N ASP A 246 31.57 15.27 -12.63
CA ASP A 246 32.49 16.00 -13.48
C ASP A 246 32.25 17.53 -13.49
N VAL A 247 30.99 17.96 -13.36
CA VAL A 247 30.63 19.39 -13.27
C VAL A 247 30.93 19.98 -11.88
N ALA A 248 30.90 19.17 -10.82
CA ALA A 248 31.21 19.62 -9.46
C ALA A 248 32.71 19.85 -9.24
N ASP A 249 33.54 19.25 -10.10
CA ASP A 249 35.02 19.36 -10.05
C ASP A 249 35.54 20.51 -10.96
N LEU A 250 34.68 21.24 -11.65
CA LEU A 250 34.98 22.42 -12.47
C LEU A 250 34.78 23.73 -11.70
#